data_990ff683e752374c3c7867e2e4f7e43a
#
_entry.id   990ff683e752374c3c7867e2e4f7e43a
#
_cell.length_a   1.000
_cell.length_b   1.000
_cell.length_c   1.000
_cell.angle_alpha   90.00
_cell.angle_beta   90.00
_cell.angle_gamma   90.00
#
_symmetry.space_group_name_H-M   'P 1'
#
loop_
_entity.id
_entity.type
_entity.pdbx_description
1 polymer ?
#
loop_
_entity_poly.entity_id
_entity_poly.type
_entity_poly.pdbx_seq_one_letter_code
_entity_poly.pdbx_strand_id
1 'polypeptide(L)'
;MIEYKHVALRYTDKNILKDVNLHIEDGEFMVLVGPSGSGKTTMIKMINRLLEPTDGNIYMDEKRIKDYDERELRLSTGYVLQAIALFPNLTVAENIALIPEMKGWTKEQIASKTDELLDKVGLPAAEYAKRKPSELSGGEQQRIGIVRAIIGKPKILLMDEPFSALDAISRKQLQRVLLQSFK
;
A
#
# COMPACT_ATOMS: atom_id res chain seq x y z
N MET A 1 13.62 -3.26 -7.74
CA MET A 1 13.85 -2.09 -8.62
C MET A 1 12.59 -1.77 -9.42
N ILE A 2 12.22 -0.48 -9.55
CA ILE A 2 11.11 -0.03 -10.41
C ILE A 2 11.64 1.03 -11.38
N GLU A 3 11.25 0.96 -12.64
CA GLU A 3 11.70 1.90 -13.66
C GLU A 3 10.54 2.34 -14.56
N TYR A 4 10.35 3.65 -14.72
CA TYR A 4 9.46 4.27 -15.70
C TYR A 4 10.28 4.71 -16.89
N LYS A 5 9.89 4.29 -18.10
CA LYS A 5 10.53 4.67 -19.36
C LYS A 5 9.52 5.34 -20.28
N HIS A 6 9.69 6.64 -20.48
CA HIS A 6 8.85 7.47 -21.35
C HIS A 6 7.36 7.33 -21.09
N VAL A 7 6.98 7.21 -19.80
CA VAL A 7 5.60 6.94 -19.39
C VAL A 7 4.74 8.19 -19.55
N ALA A 8 3.65 8.06 -20.29
CA ALA A 8 2.64 9.09 -20.43
C ALA A 8 1.25 8.54 -20.15
N LEU A 9 0.37 9.40 -19.64
CA LEU A 9 -1.07 9.13 -19.52
C LEU A 9 -1.85 10.31 -20.05
N ARG A 10 -2.74 10.03 -20.98
CA ARG A 10 -3.65 10.98 -21.59
C ARG A 10 -5.09 10.52 -21.48
N TYR A 11 -5.95 11.38 -21.00
CA TYR A 11 -7.39 11.21 -21.08
C TYR A 11 -7.96 12.25 -22.05
N THR A 12 -8.56 11.78 -23.16
CA THR A 12 -9.08 12.63 -24.22
C THR A 12 -8.07 13.74 -24.60
N ASP A 13 -8.30 14.99 -24.21
CA ASP A 13 -7.46 16.16 -24.55
C ASP A 13 -6.52 16.59 -23.43
N LYS A 14 -6.55 15.90 -22.26
CA LYS A 14 -5.74 16.26 -21.09
C LYS A 14 -4.61 15.28 -20.85
N ASN A 15 -3.37 15.77 -20.91
CA ASN A 15 -2.22 15.00 -20.45
C ASN A 15 -2.14 15.06 -18.93
N ILE A 16 -2.22 13.89 -18.28
CA ILE A 16 -2.03 13.74 -16.83
C ILE A 16 -0.56 13.56 -16.52
N LEU A 17 0.11 12.70 -17.28
CA LEU A 17 1.55 12.47 -17.21
C LEU A 17 2.15 12.66 -18.61
N LYS A 18 3.36 13.25 -18.67
CA LYS A 18 4.08 13.50 -19.91
C LYS A 18 5.51 13.01 -19.74
N ASP A 19 5.89 12.03 -20.53
CA ASP A 19 7.28 11.56 -20.66
C ASP A 19 7.99 11.37 -19.31
N VAL A 20 7.36 10.64 -18.39
CA VAL A 20 7.93 10.37 -17.07
C VAL A 20 9.03 9.32 -17.20
N ASN A 21 10.24 9.70 -16.79
CA ASN A 21 11.40 8.84 -16.67
C ASN A 21 11.82 8.84 -15.20
N LEU A 22 11.79 7.67 -14.54
CA LEU A 22 12.07 7.54 -13.12
C LEU A 22 12.67 6.17 -12.85
N HIS A 23 13.68 6.13 -12.01
CA HIS A 23 14.30 4.90 -11.55
C HIS A 23 14.29 4.87 -10.02
N ILE A 24 13.87 3.75 -9.45
CA ILE A 24 13.78 3.52 -7.99
C ILE A 24 14.50 2.23 -7.69
N GLU A 25 15.55 2.31 -6.89
CA GLU A 25 16.36 1.15 -6.50
C GLU A 25 15.67 0.29 -5.44
N ASP A 26 16.17 -0.94 -5.28
CA ASP A 26 15.71 -1.81 -4.20
C ASP A 26 16.10 -1.21 -2.83
N GLY A 27 15.14 -1.21 -1.91
CA GLY A 27 15.32 -0.63 -0.58
C GLY A 27 15.26 0.90 -0.54
N GLU A 28 15.01 1.55 -1.67
CA GLU A 28 14.86 3.01 -1.72
C GLU A 28 13.50 3.45 -1.17
N PHE A 29 13.51 4.54 -0.40
CA PHE A 29 12.31 5.23 0.06
C PHE A 29 12.07 6.48 -0.78
N MET A 30 11.23 6.36 -1.80
CA MET A 30 10.89 7.44 -2.73
C MET A 30 9.67 8.23 -2.25
N VAL A 31 9.74 9.56 -2.29
CA VAL A 31 8.62 10.45 -1.98
C VAL A 31 8.25 11.30 -3.19
N LEU A 32 7.00 11.21 -3.61
CA LEU A 32 6.43 12.06 -4.66
C LEU A 32 5.81 13.32 -4.03
N VAL A 33 6.34 14.48 -4.36
CA VAL A 33 5.86 15.78 -3.85
C VAL A 33 5.32 16.62 -5.01
N GLY A 34 4.22 17.29 -4.76
CA GLY A 34 3.61 18.19 -5.76
C GLY A 34 2.18 18.57 -5.38
N PRO A 35 1.59 19.56 -6.07
CA PRO A 35 0.23 20.00 -5.81
C PRO A 35 -0.82 18.91 -6.06
N SER A 36 -2.04 19.11 -5.58
CA SER A 36 -3.17 18.24 -5.91
C SER A 36 -3.38 18.19 -7.44
N GLY A 37 -3.65 17.01 -7.97
CA GLY A 37 -3.83 16.81 -9.41
C GLY A 37 -2.54 16.73 -10.24
N SER A 38 -1.35 16.72 -9.63
CA SER A 38 -0.07 16.62 -10.36
C SER A 38 0.26 15.19 -10.86
N GLY A 39 -0.60 14.20 -10.63
CA GLY A 39 -0.40 12.83 -11.11
C GLY A 39 0.25 11.86 -10.13
N LYS A 40 0.52 12.24 -8.87
CA LYS A 40 1.15 11.36 -7.86
C LYS A 40 0.39 10.04 -7.67
N THR A 41 -0.89 10.11 -7.32
CA THR A 41 -1.78 8.94 -7.20
C THR A 41 -1.84 8.12 -8.49
N THR A 42 -1.82 8.78 -9.63
CA THR A 42 -1.80 8.15 -10.96
C THR A 42 -0.56 7.29 -11.15
N MET A 43 0.62 7.83 -10.84
CA MET A 43 1.88 7.08 -10.90
C MET A 43 1.84 5.86 -9.99
N ILE A 44 1.45 6.04 -8.72
CA ILE A 44 1.33 4.93 -7.76
C ILE A 44 0.40 3.83 -8.29
N LYS A 45 -0.77 4.20 -8.84
CA LYS A 45 -1.75 3.24 -9.38
C LYS A 45 -1.24 2.46 -10.59
N MET A 46 -0.29 3.01 -11.35
CA MET A 46 0.30 2.32 -12.50
C MET A 46 1.23 1.17 -12.07
N ILE A 47 1.95 1.28 -10.96
CA ILE A 47 2.84 0.21 -10.46
C ILE A 47 2.04 -1.06 -10.16
N ASN A 48 0.82 -0.92 -9.68
CA ASN A 48 -0.07 -2.01 -9.26
C ASN A 48 -1.09 -2.37 -10.37
N ARG A 49 -0.93 -1.83 -11.59
CA ARG A 49 -1.83 -2.03 -12.74
C ARG A 49 -3.31 -1.74 -12.42
N LEU A 50 -3.58 -0.74 -11.59
CA LEU A 50 -4.92 -0.14 -11.45
C LEU A 50 -5.19 0.89 -12.54
N LEU A 51 -4.13 1.39 -13.17
CA LEU A 51 -4.14 2.23 -14.35
C LEU A 51 -3.01 1.77 -15.27
N GLU A 52 -3.27 1.79 -16.58
CA GLU A 52 -2.25 1.53 -17.59
C GLU A 52 -1.81 2.83 -18.27
N PRO A 53 -0.52 3.00 -18.58
CA PRO A 53 -0.05 4.14 -19.32
C PRO A 53 -0.59 4.12 -20.76
N THR A 54 -0.81 5.29 -21.35
CA THR A 54 -1.16 5.40 -22.77
C THR A 54 0.07 5.28 -23.67
N ASP A 55 1.26 5.57 -23.12
CA ASP A 55 2.54 5.43 -23.80
C ASP A 55 3.66 5.14 -22.81
N GLY A 56 4.78 4.59 -23.30
CA GLY A 56 5.89 4.15 -22.47
C GLY A 56 5.66 2.83 -21.76
N ASN A 57 6.58 2.45 -20.89
CA ASN A 57 6.51 1.21 -20.12
C ASN A 57 7.02 1.40 -18.70
N ILE A 58 6.46 0.61 -17.79
CA ILE A 58 6.95 0.50 -16.42
C ILE A 58 7.52 -0.90 -16.25
N TYR A 59 8.68 -0.99 -15.62
CA TYR A 59 9.38 -2.23 -15.34
C TYR A 59 9.49 -2.44 -13.83
N MET A 60 9.41 -3.69 -13.41
CA MET A 60 9.74 -4.17 -12.08
C MET A 60 10.71 -5.33 -12.24
N ASP A 61 11.90 -5.21 -11.63
CA ASP A 61 12.96 -6.22 -11.75
C ASP A 61 13.24 -6.60 -13.22
N GLU A 62 13.45 -5.58 -14.08
CA GLU A 62 13.73 -5.68 -15.53
C GLU A 62 12.60 -6.25 -16.40
N LYS A 63 11.53 -6.75 -15.79
CA LYS A 63 10.35 -7.26 -16.51
C LYS A 63 9.28 -6.18 -16.56
N ARG A 64 8.64 -5.99 -17.74
CA ARG A 64 7.54 -5.02 -17.87
C ARG A 64 6.37 -5.41 -16.95
N ILE A 65 5.82 -4.43 -16.25
CA ILE A 65 4.71 -4.68 -15.31
C ILE A 65 3.50 -5.33 -16.00
N LYS A 66 3.21 -4.97 -17.25
CA LYS A 66 2.11 -5.56 -18.03
C LYS A 66 2.28 -7.06 -18.35
N ASP A 67 3.50 -7.57 -18.27
CA ASP A 67 3.82 -8.98 -18.57
C ASP A 67 3.80 -9.87 -17.30
N TYR A 68 3.57 -9.28 -16.13
CA TYR A 68 3.32 -10.04 -14.91
C TYR A 68 1.89 -10.60 -14.88
N ASP A 69 1.72 -11.75 -14.22
CA ASP A 69 0.39 -12.14 -13.75
C ASP A 69 -0.12 -11.08 -12.77
N GLU A 70 -1.33 -10.61 -13.01
CA GLU A 70 -1.90 -9.47 -12.28
C GLU A 70 -2.14 -9.80 -10.80
N ARG A 71 -2.51 -11.04 -10.51
CA ARG A 71 -2.70 -11.52 -9.14
C ARG A 71 -1.38 -11.59 -8.40
N GLU A 72 -0.35 -12.15 -9.00
CA GLU A 72 0.99 -12.24 -8.42
C GLU A 72 1.57 -10.85 -8.13
N LEU A 73 1.46 -9.94 -9.10
CA LEU A 73 1.88 -8.55 -8.95
C LEU A 73 1.21 -7.90 -7.74
N ARG A 74 -0.11 -8.01 -7.64
CA ARG A 74 -0.89 -7.40 -6.55
C ARG A 74 -0.63 -8.05 -5.19
N LEU A 75 -0.42 -9.37 -5.13
CA LEU A 75 -0.03 -10.05 -3.90
C LEU A 75 1.39 -9.70 -3.44
N SER A 76 2.28 -9.32 -4.37
CA SER A 76 3.64 -8.87 -4.05
C SER A 76 3.72 -7.40 -3.68
N THR A 77 2.64 -6.64 -3.86
CA THR A 77 2.57 -5.20 -3.65
C THR A 77 1.64 -4.87 -2.49
N GLY A 78 2.14 -4.20 -1.46
CA GLY A 78 1.29 -3.58 -0.42
C GLY A 78 0.79 -2.23 -0.91
N TYR A 79 -0.48 -1.91 -0.66
CA TYR A 79 -1.03 -0.62 -1.04
C TYR A 79 -1.85 0.01 0.09
N VAL A 80 -1.40 1.16 0.56
CA VAL A 80 -2.12 2.02 1.50
C VAL A 80 -2.82 3.11 0.70
N LEU A 81 -4.14 3.01 0.65
CA LEU A 81 -5.00 3.93 -0.09
C LEU A 81 -5.24 5.22 0.72
N GLN A 82 -5.40 6.33 0.01
CA GLN A 82 -5.81 7.62 0.61
C GLN A 82 -7.16 7.51 1.31
N ALA A 83 -8.14 6.90 0.66
CA ALA A 83 -9.41 6.56 1.31
C ALA A 83 -9.23 5.22 2.05
N ILE A 84 -9.59 5.21 3.33
CA ILE A 84 -9.50 4.01 4.16
C ILE A 84 -10.50 2.98 3.62
N ALA A 85 -9.97 1.95 2.95
CA ALA A 85 -10.77 0.93 2.28
C ALA A 85 -10.77 -0.39 3.09
N LEU A 86 -11.17 -0.34 4.36
CA LEU A 86 -11.46 -1.57 5.11
C LEU A 86 -12.80 -2.14 4.67
N PHE A 87 -12.89 -3.46 4.61
CA PHE A 87 -14.15 -4.14 4.34
C PHE A 87 -15.07 -4.00 5.54
N PRO A 88 -16.22 -3.32 5.41
CA PRO A 88 -17.07 -2.97 6.56
C PRO A 88 -17.72 -4.18 7.24
N ASN A 89 -17.87 -5.27 6.52
CA ASN A 89 -18.48 -6.51 7.02
C ASN A 89 -17.48 -7.41 7.76
N LEU A 90 -16.19 -7.16 7.61
CA LEU A 90 -15.12 -7.93 8.24
C LEU A 90 -14.62 -7.24 9.51
N THR A 91 -14.20 -8.03 10.49
CA THR A 91 -13.49 -7.56 11.66
C THR A 91 -12.09 -7.04 11.30
N VAL A 92 -11.41 -6.41 12.24
CA VAL A 92 -10.02 -5.97 12.09
C VAL A 92 -9.11 -7.15 11.72
N ALA A 93 -9.20 -8.26 12.48
CA ALA A 93 -8.38 -9.44 12.21
C ALA A 93 -8.66 -10.03 10.82
N GLU A 94 -9.91 -10.13 10.42
CA GLU A 94 -10.30 -10.62 9.09
C GLU A 94 -9.83 -9.70 7.97
N ASN A 95 -9.92 -8.38 8.13
CA ASN A 95 -9.36 -7.42 7.18
C ASN A 95 -7.85 -7.59 6.99
N ILE A 96 -7.12 -7.81 8.07
CA ILE A 96 -5.66 -8.00 8.05
C ILE A 96 -5.31 -9.37 7.44
N ALA A 97 -6.10 -10.40 7.67
CA ALA A 97 -5.86 -11.78 7.21
C ALA A 97 -5.95 -11.97 5.69
N LEU A 98 -6.67 -11.11 4.97
CA LEU A 98 -6.99 -11.28 3.54
C LEU A 98 -5.78 -11.63 2.66
N ILE A 99 -4.72 -10.85 2.73
CA ILE A 99 -3.53 -11.07 1.89
C ILE A 99 -2.73 -12.30 2.33
N PRO A 100 -2.44 -12.49 3.63
CA PRO A 100 -1.81 -13.73 4.11
C PRO A 100 -2.56 -15.00 3.73
N GLU A 101 -3.89 -15.02 3.84
CA GLU A 101 -4.72 -16.16 3.43
C GLU A 101 -4.56 -16.45 1.92
N MET A 102 -4.62 -15.42 1.09
CA MET A 102 -4.40 -15.56 -0.37
C MET A 102 -2.99 -16.05 -0.71
N LYS A 103 -2.01 -15.83 0.19
CA LYS A 103 -0.63 -16.34 0.10
C LYS A 103 -0.45 -17.72 0.72
N GLY A 104 -1.50 -18.34 1.26
CA GLY A 104 -1.47 -19.68 1.85
C GLY A 104 -0.82 -19.76 3.23
N TRP A 105 -0.81 -18.68 3.99
CA TRP A 105 -0.32 -18.72 5.38
C TRP A 105 -1.25 -19.53 6.27
N THR A 106 -0.70 -20.18 7.31
CA THR A 106 -1.54 -20.88 8.29
C THR A 106 -2.26 -19.89 9.21
N LYS A 107 -3.35 -20.32 9.82
CA LYS A 107 -4.11 -19.50 10.75
C LYS A 107 -3.26 -19.03 11.93
N GLU A 108 -2.38 -19.87 12.42
CA GLU A 108 -1.46 -19.58 13.53
C GLU A 108 -0.44 -18.51 13.14
N GLN A 109 0.12 -18.61 11.93
CA GLN A 109 1.03 -17.58 11.38
C GLN A 109 0.34 -16.22 11.26
N ILE A 110 -0.91 -16.23 10.74
CA ILE A 110 -1.71 -15.01 10.56
C ILE A 110 -2.03 -14.39 11.91
N ALA A 111 -2.53 -15.17 12.87
CA ALA A 111 -2.88 -14.68 14.19
C ALA A 111 -1.68 -14.07 14.91
N SER A 112 -0.57 -14.80 14.99
CA SER A 112 0.65 -14.34 15.66
C SER A 112 1.20 -13.04 15.03
N LYS A 113 1.20 -12.96 13.68
CA LYS A 113 1.70 -11.75 13.00
C LYS A 113 0.73 -10.58 13.09
N THR A 114 -0.58 -10.85 13.12
CA THR A 114 -1.60 -9.82 13.34
C THR A 114 -1.44 -9.19 14.72
N ASP A 115 -1.31 -10.01 15.76
CA ASP A 115 -1.12 -9.54 17.14
C ASP A 115 0.15 -8.67 17.26
N GLU A 116 1.27 -9.16 16.74
CA GLU A 116 2.54 -8.42 16.73
C GLU A 116 2.40 -7.04 16.07
N LEU A 117 1.76 -6.98 14.90
CA LEU A 117 1.65 -5.74 14.14
C LEU A 117 0.64 -4.76 14.73
N LEU A 118 -0.48 -5.28 15.26
CA LEU A 118 -1.47 -4.45 15.95
C LEU A 118 -0.86 -3.79 17.19
N ASP A 119 -0.10 -4.53 17.99
CA ASP A 119 0.61 -3.98 19.16
C ASP A 119 1.60 -2.90 18.78
N LYS A 120 2.37 -3.11 17.70
CA LYS A 120 3.33 -2.11 17.19
C LYS A 120 2.69 -0.79 16.77
N VAL A 121 1.44 -0.84 16.29
CA VAL A 121 0.71 0.38 15.91
C VAL A 121 -0.17 0.94 17.04
N GLY A 122 -0.02 0.41 18.26
CA GLY A 122 -0.74 0.88 19.44
C GLY A 122 -2.24 0.53 19.44
N LEU A 123 -2.59 -0.60 18.85
CA LEU A 123 -3.95 -1.17 18.81
C LEU A 123 -3.92 -2.63 19.31
N PRO A 124 -3.84 -2.87 20.64
CA PRO A 124 -3.71 -4.21 21.19
C PRO A 124 -4.74 -5.19 20.63
N ALA A 125 -4.29 -6.34 20.12
CA ALA A 125 -5.14 -7.30 19.44
C ALA A 125 -6.28 -7.81 20.33
N ALA A 126 -6.04 -8.00 21.65
CA ALA A 126 -7.06 -8.42 22.61
C ALA A 126 -8.28 -7.49 22.63
N GLU A 127 -8.07 -6.21 22.31
CA GLU A 127 -9.13 -5.19 22.30
C GLU A 127 -9.69 -4.95 20.90
N TYR A 128 -8.83 -4.91 19.87
CA TYR A 128 -9.18 -4.43 18.54
C TYR A 128 -9.50 -5.53 17.54
N ALA A 129 -8.94 -6.75 17.67
CA ALA A 129 -9.02 -7.77 16.62
C ALA A 129 -10.45 -8.14 16.20
N LYS A 130 -11.41 -8.10 17.14
CA LYS A 130 -12.81 -8.46 16.91
C LYS A 130 -13.71 -7.28 16.52
N ARG A 131 -13.22 -6.03 16.61
CA ARG A 131 -13.99 -4.84 16.25
C ARG A 131 -14.22 -4.78 14.74
N LYS A 132 -15.30 -4.14 14.34
CA LYS A 132 -15.59 -3.80 12.94
C LYS A 132 -15.12 -2.37 12.63
N PRO A 133 -14.88 -2.03 11.36
CA PRO A 133 -14.48 -0.68 10.96
C PRO A 133 -15.39 0.44 11.48
N SER A 134 -16.70 0.20 11.59
CA SER A 134 -17.66 1.16 12.14
C SER A 134 -17.46 1.53 13.61
N GLU A 135 -16.71 0.71 14.35
CA GLU A 135 -16.41 0.89 15.78
C GLU A 135 -15.07 1.61 16.01
N LEU A 136 -14.43 2.09 14.92
CA LEU A 136 -13.07 2.64 14.92
C LEU A 136 -13.08 4.09 14.46
N SER A 137 -12.22 4.90 15.07
CA SER A 137 -11.90 6.23 14.57
C SER A 137 -11.17 6.16 13.21
N GLY A 138 -11.19 7.26 12.44
CA GLY A 138 -10.48 7.32 11.17
C GLY A 138 -8.98 7.03 11.30
N GLY A 139 -8.34 7.51 12.36
CA GLY A 139 -6.92 7.23 12.63
C GLY A 139 -6.64 5.77 12.96
N GLU A 140 -7.52 5.09 13.69
CA GLU A 140 -7.42 3.64 13.97
C GLU A 140 -7.60 2.83 12.67
N GLN A 141 -8.61 3.16 11.87
CA GLN A 141 -8.82 2.51 10.57
C GLN A 141 -7.60 2.67 9.66
N GLN A 142 -6.96 3.84 9.64
CA GLN A 142 -5.77 4.09 8.83
C GLN A 142 -4.58 3.25 9.31
N ARG A 143 -4.36 3.12 10.61
CA ARG A 143 -3.34 2.23 11.18
C ARG A 143 -3.58 0.76 10.79
N ILE A 144 -4.82 0.30 10.83
CA ILE A 144 -5.19 -1.05 10.41
C ILE A 144 -4.98 -1.23 8.90
N GLY A 145 -5.31 -0.24 8.08
CA GLY A 145 -5.03 -0.24 6.65
C GLY A 145 -3.54 -0.41 6.32
N ILE A 146 -2.67 0.23 7.10
CA ILE A 146 -1.22 0.07 7.00
C ILE A 146 -0.80 -1.35 7.41
N VAL A 147 -1.29 -1.87 8.54
CA VAL A 147 -1.01 -3.24 8.99
C VAL A 147 -1.41 -4.25 7.92
N ARG A 148 -2.61 -4.11 7.34
CA ARG A 148 -3.08 -4.94 6.24
C ARG A 148 -2.15 -4.90 5.03
N ALA A 149 -1.60 -3.74 4.69
CA ALA A 149 -0.71 -3.58 3.55
C ALA A 149 0.67 -4.26 3.76
N ILE A 150 1.18 -4.30 4.99
CA ILE A 150 2.54 -4.80 5.29
C ILE A 150 2.59 -6.24 5.78
N ILE A 151 1.51 -6.79 6.34
CA ILE A 151 1.51 -8.12 6.95
C ILE A 151 1.98 -9.22 5.98
N GLY A 152 1.58 -9.14 4.73
CA GLY A 152 1.96 -10.09 3.68
C GLY A 152 3.42 -9.99 3.23
N LYS A 153 4.24 -9.17 3.87
CA LYS A 153 5.64 -8.90 3.51
C LYS A 153 5.79 -8.59 2.01
N PRO A 154 5.17 -7.50 1.53
CA PRO A 154 5.26 -7.13 0.13
C PRO A 154 6.68 -6.72 -0.25
N LYS A 155 7.06 -6.95 -1.52
CA LYS A 155 8.32 -6.45 -2.08
C LYS A 155 8.29 -4.94 -2.25
N ILE A 156 7.13 -4.39 -2.58
CA ILE A 156 6.90 -2.96 -2.81
C ILE A 156 5.76 -2.52 -1.91
N LEU A 157 5.93 -1.39 -1.24
CA LEU A 157 4.86 -0.71 -0.52
C LEU A 157 4.53 0.61 -1.19
N LEU A 158 3.32 0.71 -1.71
CA LEU A 158 2.76 1.92 -2.28
C LEU A 158 1.92 2.63 -1.23
N MET A 159 2.13 3.92 -1.06
CA MET A 159 1.39 4.71 -0.07
C MET A 159 0.89 6.00 -0.71
N ASP A 160 -0.42 6.22 -0.67
CA ASP A 160 -1.08 7.43 -1.16
C ASP A 160 -1.65 8.18 0.04
N GLU A 161 -1.00 9.28 0.43
CA GLU A 161 -1.32 10.09 1.61
C GLU A 161 -1.56 9.29 2.92
N PRO A 162 -0.65 8.38 3.29
CA PRO A 162 -0.90 7.36 4.33
C PRO A 162 -1.09 7.93 5.74
N PHE A 163 -0.84 9.21 5.95
CA PHE A 163 -0.85 9.86 7.27
C PHE A 163 -1.87 11.00 7.38
N SER A 164 -2.76 11.16 6.40
CA SER A 164 -3.67 12.31 6.31
C SER A 164 -4.68 12.39 7.48
N ALA A 165 -5.12 11.26 8.01
CA ALA A 165 -6.07 11.19 9.13
C ALA A 165 -5.41 11.02 10.51
N LEU A 166 -4.07 11.15 10.62
CA LEU A 166 -3.34 10.89 11.85
C LEU A 166 -2.87 12.16 12.55
N ASP A 167 -2.95 12.14 13.88
CA ASP A 167 -2.27 13.09 14.74
C ASP A 167 -0.74 12.93 14.68
N ALA A 168 -0.02 13.92 15.21
CA ALA A 168 1.45 13.97 15.12
C ALA A 168 2.16 12.81 15.84
N ILE A 169 1.57 12.30 16.94
CA ILE A 169 2.17 11.21 17.73
C ILE A 169 1.99 9.88 16.98
N SER A 170 0.75 9.59 16.57
CA SER A 170 0.42 8.40 15.78
C SER A 170 1.21 8.34 14.47
N ARG A 171 1.40 9.48 13.80
CA ARG A 171 2.23 9.58 12.59
C ARG A 171 3.67 9.15 12.84
N LYS A 172 4.32 9.67 13.90
CA LYS A 172 5.70 9.30 14.24
C LYS A 172 5.83 7.81 14.58
N GLN A 173 4.87 7.25 15.30
CA GLN A 173 4.85 5.83 15.64
C GLN A 173 4.79 4.96 14.39
N LEU A 174 3.87 5.26 13.49
CA LEU A 174 3.72 4.51 12.22
C LEU A 174 4.92 4.63 11.29
N GLN A 175 5.52 5.81 11.20
CA GLN A 175 6.76 5.99 10.44
C GLN A 175 7.86 5.05 10.95
N ARG A 176 8.01 4.88 12.28
CA ARG A 176 8.98 3.92 12.85
C ARG A 176 8.65 2.47 12.49
N VAL A 177 7.38 2.08 12.58
CA VAL A 177 6.95 0.71 12.20
C VAL A 177 7.26 0.43 10.74
N LEU A 178 6.95 1.36 9.84
CA LEU A 178 7.25 1.22 8.42
C LEU A 178 8.75 1.11 8.15
N LEU A 179 9.56 1.99 8.71
CA LEU A 179 11.03 1.94 8.55
C LEU A 179 11.64 0.64 9.07
N GLN A 180 11.06 0.03 10.10
CA GLN A 180 11.52 -1.26 10.63
C GLN A 180 11.07 -2.46 9.79
N SER A 181 9.97 -2.33 9.07
CA SER A 181 9.39 -3.41 8.26
C SER A 181 10.07 -3.57 6.90
N PHE A 182 10.81 -2.56 6.44
CA PHE A 182 11.48 -2.51 5.14
C PHE A 182 13.01 -2.34 5.25
N LYS A 183 13.58 -2.61 6.42
CA LYS A 183 15.03 -2.83 6.63
C LYS A 183 15.32 -4.31 6.51
#